data_a40e0d319f073d6d2e47499335804263
#
_entry.id   a40e0d319f073d6d2e47499335804263
#
_cell.length_a   1.000
_cell.length_b   1.000
_cell.length_c   1.000
_cell.angle_alpha   90.00
_cell.angle_beta   90.00
_cell.angle_gamma   90.00
#
_symmetry.space_group_name_H-M   'P 1'
#
loop_
_entity.id
_entity.type
_entity.pdbx_description
1 polymer ?
#
loop_
_entity_poly.entity_id
_entity_poly.type
_entity_poly.pdbx_seq_one_letter_code
_entity_poly.pdbx_strand_id
1 'polypeptide(L)'
;GLHCDVAVLDDVVIFENAYTEEGRAKVRSQYALLSSIEGADAEEWTCGTRYDPRDLYSELREMKEEVFDDDGEIIDEEPIYEVFERQVEDAGDGTGEFLWPRSQRSDGKWFGFDRKVLAKKRGQYLDRTQFRAQYYNDPNDPGELKVGRDKFQYYDKKHLNYDGNAWYYRDRKLNVFASADFAYTTNKRSDYSAIAVIGIDYEHNIYVLEIDRFKTGRISEIYEHVLGLHIKWDFKRIGCEITSGQKMIVQELKDMYIRPNCLMLSVIDQKHNKHEGTKDERIDAILEARYDNMSMWHYKGGN
;
A
#
# COMPACT_ATOMS: atom_id res chain seq x y z
N GLY A 1 -15.82 8.04 36.28
CA GLY A 1 -16.38 7.71 34.99
C GLY A 1 -17.07 6.37 35.02
N LEU A 2 -17.94 6.10 34.07
CA LEU A 2 -18.49 4.75 33.89
C LEU A 2 -17.46 3.95 33.12
N HIS A 3 -17.18 2.74 33.58
CA HIS A 3 -16.39 1.76 32.86
C HIS A 3 -17.31 0.66 32.35
N CYS A 4 -16.95 0.01 31.26
CA CYS A 4 -17.65 -1.14 30.72
C CYS A 4 -16.82 -2.41 30.85
N ASP A 5 -17.49 -3.55 31.01
CA ASP A 5 -16.89 -4.88 31.02
C ASP A 5 -16.94 -5.53 29.65
N VAL A 6 -17.82 -5.02 28.77
CA VAL A 6 -17.94 -5.46 27.34
C VAL A 6 -18.17 -4.24 26.48
N ALA A 7 -17.36 -4.08 25.46
CA ALA A 7 -17.52 -3.10 24.40
C ALA A 7 -17.95 -3.79 23.10
N VAL A 8 -19.01 -3.29 22.46
CA VAL A 8 -19.47 -3.79 21.16
C VAL A 8 -19.36 -2.67 20.14
N LEU A 9 -18.51 -2.87 19.15
CA LEU A 9 -18.28 -1.97 18.02
C LEU A 9 -18.99 -2.54 16.79
N ASP A 10 -20.11 -1.93 16.43
CA ASP A 10 -20.92 -2.38 15.30
C ASP A 10 -20.87 -1.34 14.17
N ASP A 11 -20.41 -1.77 12.99
CA ASP A 11 -20.29 -0.95 11.77
C ASP A 11 -19.60 0.41 11.98
N VAL A 12 -18.52 0.46 12.78
CA VAL A 12 -17.77 1.73 13.02
C VAL A 12 -17.05 2.24 11.77
N VAL A 13 -16.73 1.35 10.84
CA VAL A 13 -16.25 1.68 9.49
C VAL A 13 -17.44 1.63 8.55
N ILE A 14 -17.73 2.75 7.92
CA ILE A 14 -18.80 2.90 6.93
C ILE A 14 -18.22 3.50 5.64
N PHE A 15 -18.99 3.45 4.56
CA PHE A 15 -18.57 3.97 3.26
C PHE A 15 -18.02 5.42 3.35
N GLU A 16 -18.72 6.32 4.06
CA GLU A 16 -18.36 7.73 4.14
C GLU A 16 -17.04 7.99 4.87
N ASN A 17 -16.65 7.14 5.83
CA ASN A 17 -15.42 7.35 6.61
C ASN A 17 -14.24 6.47 6.15
N ALA A 18 -14.46 5.49 5.29
CA ALA A 18 -13.44 4.55 4.86
C ALA A 18 -12.52 5.11 3.76
N TYR A 19 -13.08 5.84 2.79
CA TYR A 19 -12.36 6.18 1.55
C TYR A 19 -11.34 7.30 1.68
N THR A 20 -11.50 8.20 2.65
CA THR A 20 -10.55 9.30 2.86
C THR A 20 -9.61 9.01 4.02
N GLU A 21 -8.35 9.45 3.91
CA GLU A 21 -7.39 9.33 5.01
C GLU A 21 -7.87 10.07 6.28
N GLU A 22 -8.50 11.23 6.10
CA GLU A 22 -9.06 12.00 7.21
C GLU A 22 -10.19 11.21 7.91
N GLY A 23 -11.09 10.60 7.14
CA GLY A 23 -12.16 9.76 7.66
C GLY A 23 -11.62 8.58 8.47
N ARG A 24 -10.66 7.84 7.91
CA ARG A 24 -10.00 6.72 8.61
C ARG A 24 -9.26 7.17 9.87
N ALA A 25 -8.52 8.28 9.81
CA ALA A 25 -7.83 8.84 10.97
C ALA A 25 -8.79 9.23 12.10
N LYS A 26 -9.98 9.75 11.75
CA LYS A 26 -11.03 10.07 12.73
C LYS A 26 -11.56 8.82 13.40
N VAL A 27 -11.84 7.74 12.64
CA VAL A 27 -12.29 6.45 13.20
C VAL A 27 -11.23 5.91 14.16
N ARG A 28 -9.95 5.86 13.74
CA ARG A 28 -8.83 5.43 14.60
C ARG A 28 -8.73 6.25 15.89
N SER A 29 -8.89 7.57 15.78
CA SER A 29 -8.83 8.45 16.97
C SER A 29 -9.97 8.21 17.94
N GLN A 30 -11.16 7.89 17.43
CA GLN A 30 -12.32 7.55 18.27
C GLN A 30 -12.16 6.17 18.92
N TYR A 31 -11.66 5.20 18.16
CA TYR A 31 -11.34 3.88 18.67
C TYR A 31 -10.32 3.95 19.82
N ALA A 32 -9.24 4.73 19.66
CA ALA A 32 -8.22 4.90 20.68
C ALA A 32 -8.75 5.47 22.03
N LEU A 33 -9.93 6.09 22.02
CA LEU A 33 -10.56 6.56 23.25
C LEU A 33 -11.32 5.45 24.01
N LEU A 34 -11.58 4.32 23.36
CA LEU A 34 -12.32 3.21 23.94
C LEU A 34 -11.60 2.64 25.16
N SER A 35 -10.29 2.44 25.06
CA SER A 35 -9.44 1.94 26.15
C SER A 35 -9.53 2.77 27.44
N SER A 36 -9.98 4.03 27.36
CA SER A 36 -10.16 4.89 28.56
C SER A 36 -11.44 4.61 29.34
N ILE A 37 -12.39 3.86 28.75
CA ILE A 37 -13.68 3.51 29.38
C ILE A 37 -13.83 2.00 29.58
N GLU A 38 -12.94 1.21 29.07
CA GLU A 38 -12.87 -0.24 29.28
C GLU A 38 -12.20 -0.55 30.62
N GLY A 39 -12.70 -1.58 31.29
CA GLY A 39 -12.02 -2.17 32.45
C GLY A 39 -10.78 -2.96 31.99
N ALA A 40 -9.90 -3.31 32.93
CA ALA A 40 -8.67 -4.05 32.64
C ALA A 40 -8.94 -5.43 31.99
N ASP A 41 -10.07 -6.04 32.29
CA ASP A 41 -10.50 -7.36 31.80
C ASP A 41 -11.71 -7.24 30.86
N ALA A 42 -11.92 -6.08 30.24
CA ALA A 42 -13.06 -5.86 29.35
C ALA A 42 -12.90 -6.66 28.05
N GLU A 43 -13.98 -7.27 27.61
CA GLU A 43 -14.07 -7.92 26.30
C GLU A 43 -14.48 -6.93 25.22
N GLU A 44 -13.79 -6.92 24.09
CA GLU A 44 -14.16 -6.13 22.92
C GLU A 44 -14.67 -7.03 21.78
N TRP A 45 -15.86 -6.71 21.29
CA TRP A 45 -16.49 -7.40 20.16
C TRP A 45 -16.65 -6.43 19.02
N THR A 46 -15.90 -6.64 17.94
CA THR A 46 -15.94 -5.78 16.77
C THR A 46 -16.57 -6.52 15.59
N CYS A 47 -17.60 -5.90 15.01
CA CYS A 47 -18.34 -6.44 13.87
C CYS A 47 -18.46 -5.36 12.79
N GLY A 48 -18.30 -5.74 11.52
CA GLY A 48 -18.48 -4.79 10.43
C GLY A 48 -18.02 -5.29 9.07
N THR A 49 -18.13 -4.40 8.09
CA THR A 49 -17.76 -4.62 6.69
C THR A 49 -16.48 -3.86 6.36
N ARG A 50 -15.58 -4.48 5.63
CA ARG A 50 -14.35 -3.84 5.15
C ARG A 50 -14.61 -3.04 3.90
N TYR A 51 -14.38 -1.71 3.96
CA TYR A 51 -14.59 -0.80 2.84
C TYR A 51 -13.29 -0.25 2.22
N ASP A 52 -12.15 -0.32 2.94
CA ASP A 52 -10.83 0.10 2.44
C ASP A 52 -9.77 -0.85 3.00
N PRO A 53 -8.73 -1.22 2.23
CA PRO A 53 -7.65 -2.08 2.71
C PRO A 53 -6.89 -1.52 3.92
N ARG A 54 -7.01 -0.22 4.19
CA ARG A 54 -6.36 0.51 5.29
C ARG A 54 -7.37 0.99 6.32
N ASP A 55 -8.52 0.36 6.42
CA ASP A 55 -9.53 0.67 7.43
C ASP A 55 -9.12 0.20 8.84
N LEU A 56 -9.89 0.59 9.85
CA LEU A 56 -9.64 0.20 11.24
C LEU A 56 -9.55 -1.33 11.40
N TYR A 57 -10.41 -2.09 10.73
CA TYR A 57 -10.42 -3.56 10.87
C TYR A 57 -9.13 -4.22 10.37
N SER A 58 -8.42 -3.59 9.40
CA SER A 58 -7.09 -4.05 9.01
C SER A 58 -6.06 -3.86 10.11
N GLU A 59 -6.14 -2.72 10.81
CA GLU A 59 -5.22 -2.42 11.92
C GLU A 59 -5.48 -3.32 13.12
N LEU A 60 -6.75 -3.54 13.48
CA LEU A 60 -7.13 -4.45 14.57
C LEU A 60 -6.64 -5.89 14.33
N ARG A 61 -6.71 -6.37 13.08
CA ARG A 61 -6.22 -7.70 12.70
C ARG A 61 -4.72 -7.89 12.94
N GLU A 62 -3.94 -6.81 12.85
CA GLU A 62 -2.48 -6.83 13.01
C GLU A 62 -2.03 -6.46 14.43
N MET A 63 -2.95 -6.06 15.31
CA MET A 63 -2.63 -5.70 16.68
C MET A 63 -2.21 -6.93 17.48
N LYS A 64 -1.14 -6.76 18.24
CA LYS A 64 -0.56 -7.80 19.11
C LYS A 64 -0.32 -7.27 20.49
N GLU A 65 -0.32 -8.15 21.46
CA GLU A 65 0.09 -7.88 22.84
C GLU A 65 1.32 -8.69 23.20
N GLU A 66 2.10 -8.16 24.12
CA GLU A 66 3.31 -8.81 24.63
C GLU A 66 2.92 -9.86 25.69
N VAL A 67 3.48 -11.06 25.54
CA VAL A 67 3.34 -12.15 26.51
C VAL A 67 4.55 -12.15 27.43
N PHE A 68 4.34 -12.12 28.73
CA PHE A 68 5.40 -12.09 29.74
C PHE A 68 5.51 -13.45 30.44
N ASP A 69 6.74 -13.79 30.84
CA ASP A 69 6.98 -14.91 31.74
C ASP A 69 6.76 -14.53 33.23
N ASP A 70 7.00 -15.50 34.12
CA ASP A 70 6.85 -15.29 35.58
C ASP A 70 7.85 -14.27 36.16
N ASP A 71 8.94 -13.97 35.43
CA ASP A 71 9.98 -13.01 35.82
C ASP A 71 9.72 -11.62 35.20
N GLY A 72 8.67 -11.47 34.38
CA GLY A 72 8.27 -10.23 33.71
C GLY A 72 9.07 -9.89 32.45
N GLU A 73 9.77 -10.86 31.86
CA GLU A 73 10.46 -10.72 30.58
C GLU A 73 9.50 -11.07 29.43
N ILE A 74 9.60 -10.33 28.31
CA ILE A 74 8.79 -10.59 27.11
C ILE A 74 9.30 -11.87 26.45
N ILE A 75 8.42 -12.85 26.29
CA ILE A 75 8.74 -14.15 25.69
C ILE A 75 8.11 -14.37 24.31
N ASP A 76 6.98 -13.68 24.01
CA ASP A 76 6.27 -13.81 22.74
C ASP A 76 5.36 -12.60 22.50
N GLU A 77 4.74 -12.54 21.31
CA GLU A 77 3.67 -11.61 20.95
C GLU A 77 2.47 -12.40 20.41
N GLU A 78 1.29 -12.17 20.95
CA GLU A 78 0.07 -12.82 20.50
C GLU A 78 -0.92 -11.82 19.88
N PRO A 79 -1.77 -12.21 18.90
CA PRO A 79 -2.82 -11.38 18.38
C PRO A 79 -3.83 -11.00 19.47
N ILE A 80 -4.19 -9.72 19.58
CA ILE A 80 -5.22 -9.26 20.52
C ILE A 80 -6.60 -9.76 20.11
N TYR A 81 -6.85 -9.89 18.79
CA TYR A 81 -8.17 -10.25 18.27
C TYR A 81 -8.17 -11.62 17.61
N GLU A 82 -9.16 -12.44 17.95
CA GLU A 82 -9.55 -13.60 17.17
C GLU A 82 -10.42 -13.12 15.99
N VAL A 83 -10.01 -13.42 14.75
CA VAL A 83 -10.66 -12.94 13.53
C VAL A 83 -11.56 -14.00 12.93
N PHE A 84 -12.87 -13.71 12.86
CA PHE A 84 -13.84 -14.51 12.14
C PHE A 84 -14.32 -13.78 10.89
N GLU A 85 -13.85 -14.18 9.71
CA GLU A 85 -14.21 -13.57 8.43
C GLU A 85 -14.91 -14.58 7.53
N ARG A 86 -16.01 -14.16 6.90
CA ARG A 86 -16.79 -14.97 5.96
C ARG A 86 -17.22 -14.13 4.77
N GLN A 87 -17.29 -14.80 3.63
CA GLN A 87 -17.77 -14.24 2.37
C GLN A 87 -19.11 -14.88 2.00
N VAL A 88 -19.84 -14.26 1.07
CA VAL A 88 -21.13 -14.80 0.60
C VAL A 88 -20.99 -16.18 -0.04
N GLU A 89 -19.84 -16.46 -0.67
CA GLU A 89 -19.42 -17.75 -1.22
C GLU A 89 -17.89 -17.81 -1.32
N ASP A 90 -17.31 -18.99 -1.45
CA ASP A 90 -15.89 -19.26 -1.26
C ASP A 90 -15.03 -19.09 -2.53
N ALA A 91 -15.61 -19.14 -3.73
CA ALA A 91 -14.84 -18.97 -4.98
C ALA A 91 -14.55 -17.52 -5.38
N GLY A 92 -15.28 -16.56 -4.84
CA GLY A 92 -15.10 -15.12 -5.11
C GLY A 92 -15.71 -14.63 -6.44
N ASP A 93 -16.33 -15.51 -7.24
CA ASP A 93 -16.89 -15.21 -8.57
C ASP A 93 -18.39 -15.55 -8.71
N GLY A 94 -19.01 -16.07 -7.66
CA GLY A 94 -20.41 -16.48 -7.61
C GLY A 94 -20.64 -17.93 -8.04
N THR A 95 -19.60 -18.74 -8.16
CA THR A 95 -19.70 -20.16 -8.54
C THR A 95 -19.42 -21.12 -7.39
N GLY A 96 -18.95 -20.60 -6.25
CA GLY A 96 -18.58 -21.38 -5.08
C GLY A 96 -19.76 -21.82 -4.21
N GLU A 97 -19.43 -22.39 -3.05
CA GLU A 97 -20.40 -22.75 -2.04
C GLU A 97 -20.87 -21.51 -1.27
N PHE A 98 -22.20 -21.35 -1.23
CA PHE A 98 -22.80 -20.19 -0.58
C PHE A 98 -22.90 -20.39 0.94
N LEU A 99 -22.48 -19.38 1.71
CA LEU A 99 -22.60 -19.36 3.18
C LEU A 99 -24.06 -19.54 3.63
N TRP A 100 -24.99 -18.93 2.90
CA TRP A 100 -26.43 -19.11 3.08
C TRP A 100 -27.05 -19.58 1.76
N PRO A 101 -27.09 -20.89 1.48
CA PRO A 101 -27.65 -21.43 0.25
C PRO A 101 -29.13 -21.07 0.08
N ARG A 102 -29.56 -20.92 -1.18
CA ARG A 102 -30.93 -20.59 -1.51
C ARG A 102 -31.87 -21.67 -1.01
N SER A 103 -32.80 -21.32 -0.12
CA SER A 103 -33.80 -22.24 0.44
C SER A 103 -35.12 -21.54 0.69
N GLN A 104 -36.22 -22.35 0.75
CA GLN A 104 -37.53 -21.85 1.08
C GLN A 104 -37.79 -22.06 2.57
N ARG A 105 -38.22 -21.03 3.26
CA ARG A 105 -38.62 -21.08 4.66
C ARG A 105 -40.03 -21.71 4.82
N SER A 106 -40.35 -22.09 6.03
CA SER A 106 -41.66 -22.66 6.36
C SER A 106 -42.86 -21.73 6.09
N ASP A 107 -42.59 -20.39 6.06
CA ASP A 107 -43.58 -19.37 5.69
C ASP A 107 -43.74 -19.17 4.17
N GLY A 108 -43.09 -19.99 3.37
CA GLY A 108 -43.14 -19.96 1.91
C GLY A 108 -42.20 -18.92 1.27
N LYS A 109 -41.50 -18.06 2.06
CA LYS A 109 -40.58 -17.08 1.56
C LYS A 109 -39.21 -17.70 1.25
N TRP A 110 -38.60 -17.20 0.19
CA TRP A 110 -37.24 -17.58 -0.18
C TRP A 110 -36.20 -16.74 0.56
N PHE A 111 -35.17 -17.40 1.01
CA PHE A 111 -34.03 -16.77 1.67
C PHE A 111 -32.72 -17.34 1.12
N GLY A 112 -31.58 -16.66 1.40
CA GLY A 112 -30.26 -17.10 0.98
C GLY A 112 -29.94 -16.78 -0.48
N PHE A 113 -28.79 -17.27 -0.92
CA PHE A 113 -28.17 -16.93 -2.18
C PHE A 113 -28.01 -18.15 -3.09
N ASP A 114 -28.12 -17.91 -4.36
CA ASP A 114 -27.62 -18.71 -5.46
C ASP A 114 -26.95 -17.77 -6.48
N ARG A 115 -26.31 -18.34 -7.49
CA ARG A 115 -25.64 -17.58 -8.55
C ARG A 115 -26.53 -16.51 -9.20
N LYS A 116 -27.83 -16.81 -9.39
CA LYS A 116 -28.78 -15.88 -10.03
C LYS A 116 -29.11 -14.71 -9.11
N VAL A 117 -29.36 -14.99 -7.83
CA VAL A 117 -29.66 -13.96 -6.83
C VAL A 117 -28.45 -13.07 -6.63
N LEU A 118 -27.26 -13.65 -6.51
CA LEU A 118 -26.02 -12.88 -6.34
C LEU A 118 -25.72 -12.01 -7.56
N ALA A 119 -25.88 -12.55 -8.79
CA ALA A 119 -25.71 -11.79 -10.03
C ALA A 119 -26.70 -10.62 -10.13
N LYS A 120 -27.98 -10.85 -9.73
CA LYS A 120 -28.98 -9.79 -9.66
C LYS A 120 -28.57 -8.70 -8.66
N LYS A 121 -28.10 -9.09 -7.46
CA LYS A 121 -27.61 -8.14 -6.47
C LYS A 121 -26.42 -7.34 -7.01
N ARG A 122 -25.42 -7.99 -7.60
CA ARG A 122 -24.28 -7.32 -8.23
C ARG A 122 -24.72 -6.29 -9.29
N GLY A 123 -25.72 -6.61 -10.10
CA GLY A 123 -26.26 -5.70 -11.11
C GLY A 123 -27.02 -4.49 -10.54
N GLN A 124 -27.37 -4.50 -9.25
CA GLN A 124 -28.02 -3.38 -8.56
C GLN A 124 -27.04 -2.36 -7.99
N TYR A 125 -25.76 -2.74 -7.83
CA TYR A 125 -24.72 -1.84 -7.37
C TYR A 125 -24.12 -1.07 -8.55
N LEU A 126 -24.10 0.25 -8.45
CA LEU A 126 -23.42 1.12 -9.40
C LEU A 126 -21.89 1.06 -9.22
N ASP A 127 -21.47 0.90 -7.97
CA ASP A 127 -20.07 0.76 -7.56
C ASP A 127 -19.78 -0.70 -7.22
N ARG A 128 -18.86 -1.31 -7.95
CA ARG A 128 -18.45 -2.70 -7.76
C ARG A 128 -17.65 -2.91 -6.50
N THR A 129 -16.89 -1.91 -6.07
CA THR A 129 -16.12 -1.97 -4.82
C THR A 129 -17.05 -2.10 -3.63
N GLN A 130 -18.15 -1.36 -3.60
CA GLN A 130 -19.16 -1.52 -2.56
C GLN A 130 -19.79 -2.90 -2.55
N PHE A 131 -20.07 -3.48 -3.74
CA PHE A 131 -20.57 -4.83 -3.83
C PHE A 131 -19.56 -5.84 -3.27
N ARG A 132 -18.27 -5.71 -3.63
CA ARG A 132 -17.21 -6.57 -3.12
C ARG A 132 -17.05 -6.43 -1.60
N ALA A 133 -17.05 -5.21 -1.08
CA ALA A 133 -17.02 -4.96 0.35
C ALA A 133 -18.17 -5.66 1.08
N GLN A 134 -19.39 -5.47 0.62
CA GLN A 134 -20.61 -5.97 1.28
C GLN A 134 -20.80 -7.51 1.22
N TYR A 135 -20.41 -8.13 0.11
CA TYR A 135 -20.70 -9.58 -0.10
C TYR A 135 -19.45 -10.45 0.06
N TYR A 136 -18.27 -9.87 -0.15
CA TYR A 136 -17.03 -10.63 -0.08
C TYR A 136 -16.08 -10.14 1.03
N ASN A 137 -16.49 -9.11 1.76
CA ASN A 137 -15.64 -8.45 2.78
C ASN A 137 -14.27 -8.03 2.21
N ASP A 138 -14.23 -7.80 0.90
CA ASP A 138 -13.03 -7.47 0.13
C ASP A 138 -13.21 -6.08 -0.50
N PRO A 139 -12.52 -5.07 0.04
CA PRO A 139 -12.61 -3.71 -0.48
C PRO A 139 -11.83 -3.51 -1.79
N ASN A 140 -11.10 -4.54 -2.25
CA ASN A 140 -10.38 -4.48 -3.51
C ASN A 140 -11.24 -5.07 -4.62
N ASP A 141 -11.73 -4.25 -5.56
CA ASP A 141 -12.31 -4.79 -6.79
C ASP A 141 -11.16 -5.21 -7.74
N PRO A 142 -11.05 -6.50 -8.09
CA PRO A 142 -10.11 -6.92 -9.12
C PRO A 142 -10.34 -6.23 -10.47
N GLY A 143 -11.56 -5.71 -10.72
CA GLY A 143 -11.88 -4.94 -11.93
C GLY A 143 -11.53 -3.45 -11.83
N GLU A 144 -11.25 -2.93 -10.63
CA GLU A 144 -10.75 -1.57 -10.38
C GLU A 144 -9.25 -1.53 -10.11
N LEU A 145 -8.57 -2.68 -10.08
CA LEU A 145 -7.14 -2.68 -10.21
C LEU A 145 -6.82 -2.01 -11.55
N LYS A 146 -6.33 -0.77 -11.50
CA LYS A 146 -5.90 0.01 -12.68
C LYS A 146 -4.97 -0.80 -13.57
N VAL A 147 -4.28 -1.77 -12.96
CA VAL A 147 -3.43 -2.74 -13.65
C VAL A 147 -3.79 -4.15 -13.21
N GLY A 148 -4.32 -4.97 -14.11
CA GLY A 148 -4.58 -6.39 -13.86
C GLY A 148 -3.31 -7.16 -13.52
N ARG A 149 -3.40 -8.14 -12.65
CA ARG A 149 -2.24 -8.99 -12.24
C ARG A 149 -1.62 -9.75 -13.40
N ASP A 150 -2.37 -10.07 -14.43
CA ASP A 150 -1.94 -10.70 -15.67
C ASP A 150 -0.97 -9.85 -16.49
N LYS A 151 -0.95 -8.52 -16.28
CA LYS A 151 -0.06 -7.55 -16.93
C LYS A 151 1.30 -7.40 -16.26
N PHE A 152 1.47 -7.93 -15.03
CA PHE A 152 2.74 -7.88 -14.32
C PHE A 152 3.75 -8.83 -14.93
N GLN A 153 4.90 -8.30 -15.31
CA GLN A 153 6.05 -9.08 -15.72
C GLN A 153 7.02 -9.23 -14.55
N TYR A 154 7.68 -10.40 -14.47
CA TYR A 154 8.61 -10.67 -13.38
C TYR A 154 9.99 -11.04 -13.89
N TYR A 155 11.02 -10.55 -13.22
CA TYR A 155 12.40 -10.91 -13.47
C TYR A 155 13.05 -11.53 -12.21
N ASP A 156 14.15 -12.28 -12.42
CA ASP A 156 14.91 -12.90 -11.33
C ASP A 156 16.26 -12.20 -11.20
N LYS A 157 16.60 -11.70 -10.02
CA LYS A 157 17.86 -10.98 -9.74
C LYS A 157 19.11 -11.80 -10.03
N LYS A 158 19.06 -13.15 -10.04
CA LYS A 158 20.19 -13.99 -10.43
C LYS A 158 20.70 -13.73 -11.86
N HIS A 159 19.88 -13.13 -12.71
CA HIS A 159 20.22 -12.78 -14.07
C HIS A 159 20.67 -11.32 -14.23
N LEU A 160 20.70 -10.55 -13.12
CA LEU A 160 21.33 -9.24 -13.11
C LEU A 160 22.84 -9.39 -12.93
N ASN A 161 23.61 -8.70 -13.74
CA ASN A 161 25.06 -8.70 -13.68
C ASN A 161 25.62 -7.30 -13.88
N TYR A 162 26.68 -6.95 -13.13
CA TYR A 162 27.42 -5.72 -13.28
C TYR A 162 28.83 -6.03 -13.77
N ASP A 163 29.22 -5.50 -14.90
CA ASP A 163 30.52 -5.79 -15.53
C ASP A 163 31.65 -4.79 -15.11
N GLY A 164 31.38 -3.94 -14.11
CA GLY A 164 32.26 -2.86 -13.66
C GLY A 164 32.02 -1.53 -14.36
N ASN A 165 31.17 -1.49 -15.40
CA ASN A 165 30.82 -0.29 -16.16
C ASN A 165 29.33 -0.10 -16.37
N ALA A 166 28.58 -1.20 -16.47
CA ALA A 166 27.13 -1.16 -16.68
C ALA A 166 26.43 -2.37 -16.08
N TRP A 167 25.15 -2.22 -15.77
CA TRP A 167 24.26 -3.31 -15.39
C TRP A 167 23.66 -3.98 -16.62
N TYR A 168 23.45 -5.27 -16.52
CA TYR A 168 22.82 -6.11 -17.56
C TYR A 168 21.76 -7.00 -16.91
N TYR A 169 20.65 -7.18 -17.60
CA TYR A 169 19.74 -8.27 -17.33
C TYR A 169 19.89 -9.32 -18.46
N ARG A 170 20.50 -10.47 -18.14
CA ARG A 170 21.00 -11.44 -19.10
C ARG A 170 22.03 -10.77 -20.02
N ASP A 171 21.72 -10.65 -21.32
CA ASP A 171 22.52 -10.02 -22.37
C ASP A 171 22.14 -8.57 -22.68
N ARG A 172 21.08 -8.05 -22.00
CA ARG A 172 20.54 -6.71 -22.25
C ARG A 172 21.16 -5.69 -21.33
N LYS A 173 21.83 -4.71 -21.89
CA LYS A 173 22.37 -3.57 -21.14
C LYS A 173 21.25 -2.73 -20.57
N LEU A 174 21.36 -2.35 -19.32
CA LEU A 174 20.43 -1.48 -18.61
C LEU A 174 21.00 -0.07 -18.45
N ASN A 175 20.25 0.93 -18.87
CA ASN A 175 20.49 2.32 -18.46
C ASN A 175 19.79 2.52 -17.12
N VAL A 176 20.55 2.78 -16.06
CA VAL A 176 20.02 2.88 -14.70
C VAL A 176 19.76 4.33 -14.33
N PHE A 177 18.55 4.58 -13.80
CA PHE A 177 18.08 5.88 -13.34
C PHE A 177 17.50 5.75 -11.95
N ALA A 178 17.48 6.85 -11.21
CA ALA A 178 16.74 6.95 -9.97
C ALA A 178 15.73 8.10 -10.03
N SER A 179 14.66 7.96 -9.28
CA SER A 179 13.68 9.03 -9.03
C SER A 179 13.36 9.09 -7.55
N ALA A 180 13.24 10.29 -7.00
CA ALA A 180 13.00 10.53 -5.59
C ALA A 180 11.83 11.48 -5.36
N ASP A 181 11.01 11.14 -4.39
CA ASP A 181 9.99 12.00 -3.79
C ASP A 181 10.31 12.16 -2.30
N PHE A 182 10.79 13.33 -1.92
CA PHE A 182 11.23 13.59 -0.55
C PHE A 182 10.15 14.27 0.26
N ALA A 183 9.74 13.64 1.36
CA ALA A 183 8.91 14.26 2.37
C ALA A 183 9.77 14.96 3.41
N TYR A 184 9.45 16.23 3.71
CA TYR A 184 10.14 17.01 4.73
C TYR A 184 9.22 17.26 5.91
N THR A 185 9.23 16.33 6.86
CA THR A 185 8.62 16.60 8.17
C THR A 185 9.20 15.69 9.24
N THR A 186 9.36 16.26 10.43
CA THR A 186 9.85 15.57 11.64
C THR A 186 8.73 14.91 12.45
N ASN A 187 7.47 15.03 12.04
CA ASN A 187 6.33 14.51 12.78
C ASN A 187 6.11 13.03 12.50
N LYS A 188 5.76 12.24 13.53
CA LYS A 188 5.40 10.81 13.40
C LYS A 188 4.27 10.53 12.38
N ARG A 189 3.45 11.54 12.03
CA ARG A 189 2.36 11.47 11.05
C ARG A 189 2.76 11.92 9.64
N SER A 190 4.04 12.16 9.38
CA SER A 190 4.50 12.64 8.07
C SER A 190 4.55 11.53 7.03
N ASP A 191 4.47 11.96 5.76
CA ASP A 191 4.66 11.08 4.61
C ASP A 191 6.06 10.46 4.59
N TYR A 192 6.20 9.36 3.87
CA TYR A 192 7.49 8.73 3.62
C TYR A 192 8.21 9.44 2.48
N SER A 193 9.53 9.53 2.59
CA SER A 193 10.39 9.71 1.43
C SER A 193 10.55 8.38 0.71
N ALA A 194 10.62 8.41 -0.62
CA ALA A 194 10.85 7.22 -1.43
C ALA A 194 11.86 7.51 -2.54
N ILE A 195 12.73 6.53 -2.80
CA ILE A 195 13.65 6.54 -3.94
C ILE A 195 13.42 5.26 -4.72
N ALA A 196 13.05 5.38 -5.99
CA ALA A 196 12.92 4.25 -6.90
C ALA A 196 14.11 4.21 -7.86
N VAL A 197 14.74 3.05 -7.98
CA VAL A 197 15.82 2.80 -8.96
C VAL A 197 15.27 1.86 -10.04
N ILE A 198 15.40 2.28 -11.28
CA ILE A 198 14.94 1.53 -12.45
C ILE A 198 16.07 1.32 -13.45
N GLY A 199 16.05 0.18 -14.13
CA GLY A 199 16.88 -0.09 -15.29
C GLY A 199 16.02 -0.11 -16.55
N ILE A 200 16.50 0.48 -17.66
CA ILE A 200 15.79 0.51 -18.94
C ILE A 200 16.68 -0.14 -20.00
N ASP A 201 16.17 -1.17 -20.67
CA ASP A 201 16.87 -1.82 -21.79
C ASP A 201 16.62 -1.11 -23.14
N TYR A 202 17.23 -1.61 -24.21
CA TYR A 202 17.10 -1.04 -25.54
C TYR A 202 15.71 -1.27 -26.20
N GLU A 203 14.90 -2.19 -25.66
CA GLU A 203 13.50 -2.41 -26.06
C GLU A 203 12.52 -1.57 -25.23
N HIS A 204 13.05 -0.67 -24.40
CA HIS A 204 12.28 0.16 -23.48
C HIS A 204 11.52 -0.61 -22.37
N ASN A 205 11.92 -1.85 -22.07
CA ASN A 205 11.44 -2.51 -20.87
C ASN A 205 12.04 -1.84 -19.64
N ILE A 206 11.19 -1.64 -18.63
CA ILE A 206 11.56 -0.99 -17.37
C ILE A 206 11.63 -2.07 -16.29
N TYR A 207 12.78 -2.22 -15.67
CA TYR A 207 13.02 -3.12 -14.55
C TYR A 207 13.05 -2.30 -13.26
N VAL A 208 12.12 -2.56 -12.34
CA VAL A 208 12.14 -1.97 -10.99
C VAL A 208 13.22 -2.70 -10.20
N LEU A 209 14.38 -2.07 -10.04
CA LEU A 209 15.56 -2.68 -9.43
C LEU A 209 15.50 -2.63 -7.91
N GLU A 210 15.10 -1.48 -7.36
CA GLU A 210 14.95 -1.26 -5.92
C GLU A 210 14.02 -0.10 -5.62
N ILE A 211 13.28 -0.22 -4.53
CA ILE A 211 12.50 0.86 -3.94
C ILE A 211 12.96 1.00 -2.50
N ASP A 212 13.50 2.16 -2.16
CA ASP A 212 13.90 2.53 -0.81
C ASP A 212 12.88 3.51 -0.24
N ARG A 213 12.29 3.16 0.89
CA ARG A 213 11.24 3.93 1.56
C ARG A 213 11.64 4.20 3.01
N PHE A 214 11.75 5.45 3.38
CA PHE A 214 12.23 5.84 4.70
C PHE A 214 11.52 7.09 5.23
N LYS A 215 11.65 7.33 6.53
CA LYS A 215 11.18 8.55 7.19
C LYS A 215 12.38 9.25 7.85
N THR A 216 12.63 10.48 7.45
CA THR A 216 13.63 11.31 8.12
C THR A 216 13.32 12.79 7.93
N GLY A 217 13.71 13.60 8.92
CA GLY A 217 13.75 15.05 8.81
C GLY A 217 15.17 15.60 8.60
N ARG A 218 16.17 14.71 8.37
CA ARG A 218 17.57 15.09 8.26
C ARG A 218 18.07 14.90 6.82
N ILE A 219 18.59 15.97 6.23
CA ILE A 219 19.11 15.91 4.86
C ILE A 219 20.37 15.03 4.77
N SER A 220 21.14 14.93 5.85
CA SER A 220 22.28 14.00 5.93
C SER A 220 21.84 12.53 5.75
N GLU A 221 20.73 12.14 6.37
CA GLU A 221 20.21 10.78 6.24
C GLU A 221 19.63 10.54 4.83
N ILE A 222 18.95 11.54 4.24
CA ILE A 222 18.53 11.49 2.82
C ILE A 222 19.75 11.27 1.92
N TYR A 223 20.85 11.97 2.18
CA TYR A 223 22.08 11.78 1.42
C TYR A 223 22.66 10.38 1.55
N GLU A 224 22.65 9.79 2.76
CA GLU A 224 23.10 8.41 2.99
C GLU A 224 22.30 7.40 2.18
N HIS A 225 20.97 7.54 2.13
CA HIS A 225 20.10 6.71 1.27
C HIS A 225 20.44 6.87 -0.22
N VAL A 226 20.57 8.12 -0.70
CA VAL A 226 20.94 8.39 -2.09
C VAL A 226 22.33 7.84 -2.42
N LEU A 227 23.32 8.02 -1.52
CA LEU A 227 24.68 7.54 -1.70
C LEU A 227 24.74 6.01 -1.72
N GLY A 228 24.06 5.35 -0.78
CA GLY A 228 24.00 3.89 -0.73
C GLY A 228 23.45 3.28 -2.01
N LEU A 229 22.34 3.83 -2.52
CA LEU A 229 21.76 3.40 -3.79
C LEU A 229 22.64 3.75 -4.99
N HIS A 230 23.28 4.92 -5.01
CA HIS A 230 24.21 5.32 -6.08
C HIS A 230 25.42 4.39 -6.15
N ILE A 231 26.02 4.05 -5.01
CA ILE A 231 27.15 3.10 -4.95
C ILE A 231 26.71 1.71 -5.45
N LYS A 232 25.53 1.27 -5.04
CA LYS A 232 25.01 -0.07 -5.40
C LYS A 232 24.65 -0.20 -6.87
N TRP A 233 23.97 0.82 -7.43
CA TRP A 233 23.37 0.74 -8.76
C TRP A 233 24.06 1.56 -9.84
N ASP A 234 25.03 2.37 -9.47
CA ASP A 234 25.87 3.21 -10.38
C ASP A 234 25.02 4.12 -11.31
N PHE A 235 23.85 4.59 -10.87
CA PHE A 235 23.08 5.54 -11.66
C PHE A 235 23.75 6.91 -11.67
N LYS A 236 23.77 7.56 -12.83
CA LYS A 236 24.39 8.88 -13.00
C LYS A 236 23.40 10.04 -12.87
N ARG A 237 22.10 9.73 -12.81
CA ARG A 237 21.04 10.73 -12.76
C ARG A 237 19.97 10.32 -11.77
N ILE A 238 19.52 11.26 -10.94
CA ILE A 238 18.37 11.14 -10.06
C ILE A 238 17.41 12.29 -10.34
N GLY A 239 16.15 11.97 -10.69
CA GLY A 239 15.07 12.93 -10.80
C GLY A 239 14.46 13.19 -9.42
N CYS A 240 14.30 14.46 -9.02
CA CYS A 240 13.64 14.81 -7.76
C CYS A 240 12.40 15.65 -8.07
N GLU A 241 11.24 15.24 -7.59
CA GLU A 241 10.03 16.06 -7.64
C GLU A 241 10.24 17.32 -6.77
N ILE A 242 9.90 18.48 -7.31
CA ILE A 242 10.12 19.75 -6.61
C ILE A 242 8.78 20.46 -6.40
N THR A 243 8.33 20.45 -5.16
CA THR A 243 7.38 21.40 -4.61
C THR A 243 8.13 22.54 -3.92
N SER A 244 7.42 23.58 -3.47
CA SER A 244 8.05 24.74 -2.81
C SER A 244 8.90 24.37 -1.59
N GLY A 245 8.53 23.36 -0.81
CA GLY A 245 9.29 22.89 0.35
C GLY A 245 10.45 21.96 -0.02
N GLN A 246 10.29 21.11 -1.03
CA GLN A 246 11.29 20.14 -1.48
C GLN A 246 12.49 20.81 -2.18
N LYS A 247 12.29 22.00 -2.73
CA LYS A 247 13.37 22.76 -3.40
C LYS A 247 14.57 23.01 -2.49
N MET A 248 14.32 23.30 -1.22
CA MET A 248 15.42 23.53 -0.23
C MET A 248 16.19 22.25 0.00
N ILE A 249 15.53 21.11 0.18
CA ILE A 249 16.18 19.81 0.40
C ILE A 249 17.09 19.46 -0.78
N VAL A 250 16.57 19.58 -1.99
CA VAL A 250 17.32 19.25 -3.20
C VAL A 250 18.51 20.20 -3.40
N GLN A 251 18.36 21.49 -3.08
CA GLN A 251 19.45 22.44 -3.17
C GLN A 251 20.54 22.15 -2.13
N GLU A 252 20.15 21.88 -0.88
CA GLU A 252 21.10 21.55 0.19
C GLU A 252 21.82 20.22 -0.09
N LEU A 253 21.09 19.20 -0.60
CA LEU A 253 21.67 17.94 -1.03
C LEU A 253 22.76 18.16 -2.11
N LYS A 254 22.50 19.03 -3.09
CA LYS A 254 23.47 19.39 -4.13
C LYS A 254 24.71 20.12 -3.58
N ASP A 255 24.46 21.14 -2.76
CA ASP A 255 25.52 22.09 -2.36
C ASP A 255 26.35 21.58 -1.20
N MET A 256 25.75 20.89 -0.23
CA MET A 256 26.43 20.47 0.99
C MET A 256 26.94 19.03 0.95
N TYR A 257 26.44 18.21 0.04
CA TYR A 257 26.77 16.78 0.01
C TYR A 257 27.30 16.29 -1.34
N ILE A 258 26.58 16.50 -2.44
CA ILE A 258 26.99 15.94 -3.74
C ILE A 258 28.23 16.63 -4.29
N ARG A 259 28.23 17.96 -4.36
CA ARG A 259 29.36 18.74 -4.90
C ARG A 259 30.63 18.62 -4.05
N PRO A 260 30.60 18.81 -2.70
CA PRO A 260 31.77 18.68 -1.89
C PRO A 260 32.42 17.30 -1.91
N ASN A 261 31.59 16.22 -2.07
CA ASN A 261 32.09 14.86 -2.16
C ASN A 261 32.41 14.42 -3.59
N CYS A 262 32.37 15.33 -4.56
CA CYS A 262 32.68 15.07 -5.97
C CYS A 262 31.93 13.86 -6.56
N LEU A 263 30.68 13.62 -6.13
CA LEU A 263 29.91 12.50 -6.66
C LEU A 263 29.54 12.74 -8.10
N MET A 264 29.78 11.72 -8.94
CA MET A 264 29.39 11.70 -10.37
C MET A 264 27.87 11.46 -10.53
N LEU A 265 27.08 12.29 -9.84
CA LEU A 265 25.62 12.20 -9.79
C LEU A 265 24.99 13.55 -10.17
N SER A 266 24.17 13.54 -11.20
CA SER A 266 23.37 14.70 -11.61
C SER A 266 21.98 14.63 -11.01
N VAL A 267 21.60 15.62 -10.20
CA VAL A 267 20.26 15.76 -9.64
C VAL A 267 19.44 16.66 -10.55
N ILE A 268 18.36 16.11 -11.10
CA ILE A 268 17.47 16.76 -12.06
C ILE A 268 16.18 17.18 -11.34
N ASP A 269 15.87 18.46 -11.40
CA ASP A 269 14.66 19.03 -10.84
C ASP A 269 13.47 18.69 -11.75
N GLN A 270 12.54 17.89 -11.26
CA GLN A 270 11.29 17.57 -11.96
C GLN A 270 10.19 18.51 -11.49
N LYS A 271 9.78 19.42 -12.38
CA LYS A 271 8.67 20.32 -12.15
C LYS A 271 7.45 19.84 -12.94
N HIS A 272 6.31 19.80 -12.28
CA HIS A 272 5.06 19.49 -12.93
C HIS A 272 4.25 20.76 -13.15
N ASN A 273 3.65 20.89 -14.32
CA ASN A 273 2.77 22.00 -14.64
C ASN A 273 1.37 21.71 -14.10
N LYS A 274 0.70 22.73 -13.56
CA LYS A 274 -0.68 22.61 -13.05
C LYS A 274 -1.71 22.13 -14.09
N HIS A 275 -1.37 22.20 -15.37
CA HIS A 275 -2.24 21.78 -16.49
C HIS A 275 -2.12 20.29 -16.84
N GLU A 276 -1.25 19.53 -16.18
CA GLU A 276 -1.01 18.11 -16.47
C GLU A 276 -1.94 17.17 -15.69
N GLY A 277 -2.97 17.67 -15.04
CA GLY A 277 -3.86 16.91 -14.18
C GLY A 277 -3.33 16.71 -12.75
N THR A 278 -4.05 15.94 -11.96
CA THR A 278 -3.64 15.54 -10.61
C THR A 278 -2.43 14.60 -10.65
N LYS A 279 -1.73 14.45 -9.52
CA LYS A 279 -0.59 13.52 -9.42
C LYS A 279 -1.02 12.09 -9.78
N ASP A 280 -2.19 11.67 -9.31
CA ASP A 280 -2.72 10.33 -9.56
C ASP A 280 -3.06 10.10 -11.02
N GLU A 281 -3.73 11.04 -11.69
CA GLU A 281 -4.05 10.96 -13.12
C GLU A 281 -2.78 10.83 -13.99
N ARG A 282 -1.71 11.55 -13.64
CA ARG A 282 -0.43 11.47 -14.37
C ARG A 282 0.27 10.15 -14.17
N ILE A 283 0.28 9.64 -12.91
CA ILE A 283 0.86 8.35 -12.57
C ILE A 283 0.12 7.25 -13.34
N ASP A 284 -1.20 7.28 -13.30
CA ASP A 284 -2.04 6.30 -13.98
C ASP A 284 -1.81 6.28 -15.49
N ALA A 285 -1.86 7.43 -16.13
CA ALA A 285 -1.66 7.53 -17.58
C ALA A 285 -0.30 6.96 -18.04
N ILE A 286 0.77 7.15 -17.25
CA ILE A 286 2.10 6.64 -17.56
C ILE A 286 2.23 5.14 -17.26
N LEU A 287 1.78 4.72 -16.08
CA LEU A 287 1.94 3.33 -15.65
C LEU A 287 1.01 2.38 -16.39
N GLU A 288 -0.26 2.77 -16.60
CA GLU A 288 -1.22 1.94 -17.32
C GLU A 288 -0.69 1.55 -18.70
N ALA A 289 -0.21 2.52 -19.49
CA ALA A 289 0.36 2.24 -20.80
C ALA A 289 1.59 1.30 -20.74
N ARG A 290 2.41 1.38 -19.68
CA ARG A 290 3.58 0.50 -19.50
C ARG A 290 3.19 -0.92 -19.15
N TYR A 291 2.19 -1.09 -18.30
CA TYR A 291 1.66 -2.40 -17.95
C TYR A 291 0.88 -3.03 -19.10
N ASP A 292 0.08 -2.25 -19.83
CA ASP A 292 -0.64 -2.73 -21.02
C ASP A 292 0.29 -3.27 -22.09
N ASN A 293 1.44 -2.62 -22.28
CA ASN A 293 2.48 -3.07 -23.18
C ASN A 293 3.41 -4.15 -22.59
N MET A 294 3.12 -4.66 -21.36
CA MET A 294 3.93 -5.65 -20.66
C MET A 294 5.41 -5.26 -20.54
N SER A 295 5.70 -3.95 -20.52
CA SER A 295 7.06 -3.41 -20.48
C SER A 295 7.55 -3.06 -19.07
N MET A 296 6.75 -3.32 -18.03
CA MET A 296 7.09 -3.07 -16.63
C MET A 296 7.40 -4.39 -15.92
N TRP A 297 8.64 -4.54 -15.44
CA TRP A 297 9.16 -5.76 -14.85
C TRP A 297 9.47 -5.58 -13.37
N HIS A 298 8.94 -6.47 -12.53
CA HIS A 298 9.16 -6.48 -11.10
C HIS A 298 10.05 -7.63 -10.67
N TYR A 299 10.73 -7.48 -9.54
CA TYR A 299 11.50 -8.56 -8.97
C TYR A 299 10.56 -9.66 -8.42
N LYS A 300 10.82 -10.90 -8.81
CA LYS A 300 9.99 -12.05 -8.42
C LYS A 300 9.93 -12.29 -6.89
N GLY A 301 10.93 -11.85 -6.14
CA GLY A 301 11.01 -11.99 -4.68
C GLY A 301 10.46 -10.78 -3.90
N GLY A 302 9.81 -9.82 -4.58
CA GLY A 302 9.37 -8.55 -3.98
C GLY A 302 10.50 -7.49 -3.97
N ASN A 303 10.10 -6.21 -3.96
CA ASN A 303 11.03 -5.07 -3.91
C ASN A 303 11.01 -4.45 -2.53
#